data_5d8b2968d5649784bec9afcc66c20889
#
_entry.id   5d8b2968d5649784bec9afcc66c20889
#
_cell.length_a   1.000
_cell.length_b   1.000
_cell.length_c   1.000
_cell.angle_alpha   90.00
_cell.angle_beta   90.00
_cell.angle_gamma   90.00
#
_symmetry.space_group_name_H-M   'P 1'
#
loop_
_entity.id
_entity.type
_entity.pdbx_description
1 polymer ?
#
loop_
_entity_poly.entity_id
_entity_poly.type
_entity_poly.pdbx_seq_one_letter_code
_entity_poly.pdbx_strand_id
1 'polypeptide(L)'
;MSIRELQWMLWVFLEMTHSKNQIERDKAQKLYRKFITEEYKELLSEEPCTANDFKELCDLIWVCVQYANACGYDIEAGMNELVKEYSSKLWDDKGNFCATYREDGKLLKGAHFKKANFEKLMKSG
;
A
#
# COMPACT_ATOMS: atom_id res chain seq x y z
N MET A 1 -9.67 -13.60 -1.54
CA MET A 1 -9.07 -12.82 -2.65
C MET A 1 -7.70 -12.34 -2.24
N SER A 2 -6.70 -12.58 -3.10
CA SER A 2 -5.33 -12.09 -2.85
C SER A 2 -5.21 -10.61 -3.24
N ILE A 3 -4.12 -9.96 -2.77
CA ILE A 3 -3.85 -8.57 -3.17
C ILE A 3 -3.61 -8.47 -4.68
N ARG A 4 -3.01 -9.51 -5.28
CA ARG A 4 -2.78 -9.54 -6.73
C ARG A 4 -4.09 -9.66 -7.51
N GLU A 5 -5.02 -10.49 -7.03
CA GLU A 5 -6.35 -10.59 -7.63
C GLU A 5 -7.12 -9.27 -7.53
N LEU A 6 -7.05 -8.61 -6.37
CA LEU A 6 -7.65 -7.31 -6.18
C LEU A 6 -7.05 -6.30 -7.15
N GLN A 7 -5.71 -6.28 -7.27
CA GLN A 7 -5.02 -5.36 -8.16
C GLN A 7 -5.44 -5.59 -9.62
N TRP A 8 -5.54 -6.86 -10.04
CA TRP A 8 -5.99 -7.18 -11.40
C TRP A 8 -7.42 -6.73 -11.65
N MET A 9 -8.33 -6.98 -10.71
CA MET A 9 -9.73 -6.55 -10.84
C MET A 9 -9.82 -5.03 -10.95
N LEU A 10 -9.07 -4.31 -10.13
CA LEU A 10 -9.07 -2.86 -10.16
C LEU A 10 -8.42 -2.30 -11.43
N TRP A 11 -7.46 -3.04 -12.00
CA TRP A 11 -6.91 -2.70 -13.31
C TRP A 11 -8.01 -2.71 -14.38
N VAL A 12 -8.88 -3.71 -14.36
CA VAL A 12 -10.02 -3.80 -15.30
C VAL A 12 -10.95 -2.59 -15.12
N PHE A 13 -11.29 -2.24 -13.87
CA PHE A 13 -12.10 -1.05 -13.59
C PHE A 13 -11.43 0.22 -14.11
N LEU A 14 -10.13 0.34 -13.87
CA LEU A 14 -9.35 1.50 -14.33
C LEU A 14 -9.42 1.65 -15.86
N GLU A 15 -9.15 0.57 -16.57
CA GLU A 15 -9.18 0.57 -18.04
C GLU A 15 -10.57 0.92 -18.58
N MET A 16 -11.62 0.34 -18.01
CA MET A 16 -12.99 0.64 -18.41
C MET A 16 -13.35 2.10 -18.15
N THR A 17 -13.00 2.62 -16.99
CA THR A 17 -13.29 4.01 -16.62
C THR A 17 -12.52 4.97 -17.51
N HIS A 18 -11.23 4.74 -17.72
CA HIS A 18 -10.39 5.63 -18.50
C HIS A 18 -10.72 5.60 -19.98
N SER A 19 -11.04 4.42 -20.51
CA SER A 19 -11.46 4.29 -21.90
C SER A 19 -12.72 5.12 -22.18
N LYS A 20 -13.69 5.10 -21.25
CA LYS A 20 -14.93 5.85 -21.42
C LYS A 20 -14.76 7.34 -21.16
N ASN A 21 -13.96 7.72 -20.17
CA ASN A 21 -13.78 9.12 -19.75
C ASN A 21 -12.59 9.78 -20.43
N GLN A 22 -11.81 9.04 -21.21
CA GLN A 22 -10.62 9.53 -21.90
C GLN A 22 -9.62 10.24 -20.97
N ILE A 23 -9.47 9.72 -19.77
CA ILE A 23 -8.53 10.26 -18.78
C ILE A 23 -7.14 9.70 -19.07
N GLU A 24 -6.17 10.57 -19.31
CA GLU A 24 -4.80 10.18 -19.51
C GLU A 24 -4.17 9.66 -18.22
N ARG A 25 -3.15 8.77 -18.36
CA ARG A 25 -2.55 8.09 -17.21
C ARG A 25 -1.95 9.06 -16.18
N ASP A 26 -1.26 10.11 -16.62
CA ASP A 26 -0.67 11.10 -15.72
C ASP A 26 -1.74 11.88 -14.95
N LYS A 27 -2.86 12.19 -15.58
CA LYS A 27 -4.00 12.83 -14.92
C LYS A 27 -4.66 11.87 -13.93
N ALA A 28 -4.74 10.59 -14.27
CA ALA A 28 -5.27 9.55 -13.38
C ALA A 28 -4.42 9.43 -12.11
N GLN A 29 -3.10 9.47 -12.24
CA GLN A 29 -2.19 9.43 -11.10
C GLN A 29 -2.47 10.59 -10.13
N LYS A 30 -2.64 11.80 -10.63
CA LYS A 30 -2.94 12.98 -9.81
C LYS A 30 -4.33 12.86 -9.17
N LEU A 31 -5.30 12.37 -9.92
CA LEU A 31 -6.67 12.20 -9.44
C LEU A 31 -6.73 11.20 -8.28
N TYR A 32 -6.06 10.05 -8.41
CA TYR A 32 -6.06 9.06 -7.34
C TYR A 32 -5.29 9.49 -6.10
N ARG A 33 -4.25 10.30 -6.25
CA ARG A 33 -3.60 10.93 -5.08
C ARG A 33 -4.58 11.85 -4.34
N LYS A 34 -5.39 12.59 -5.07
CA LYS A 34 -6.44 13.42 -4.46
C LYS A 34 -7.46 12.54 -3.72
N PHE A 35 -7.88 11.44 -4.33
CA PHE A 35 -8.82 10.50 -3.71
C PHE A 35 -8.24 9.86 -2.46
N ILE A 36 -6.95 9.51 -2.45
CA ILE A 36 -6.28 9.00 -1.24
C ILE A 36 -6.42 10.01 -0.10
N THR A 37 -6.20 11.29 -0.37
CA THR A 37 -6.37 12.34 0.65
C THR A 37 -7.81 12.42 1.15
N GLU A 38 -8.79 12.38 0.23
CA GLU A 38 -10.21 12.43 0.58
C GLU A 38 -10.62 11.24 1.44
N GLU A 39 -10.25 10.01 1.02
CA GLU A 39 -10.61 8.79 1.75
C GLU A 39 -9.89 8.71 3.11
N TYR A 40 -8.67 9.19 3.19
CA TYR A 40 -7.93 9.28 4.46
C TYR A 40 -8.67 10.18 5.46
N LYS A 41 -9.13 11.35 5.02
CA LYS A 41 -9.88 12.27 5.86
C LYS A 41 -11.23 11.68 6.29
N GLU A 42 -11.92 11.00 5.38
CA GLU A 42 -13.19 10.33 5.69
C GLU A 42 -12.99 9.24 6.74
N LEU A 43 -11.93 8.42 6.60
CA LEU A 43 -11.60 7.41 7.60
C LEU A 43 -11.39 8.04 8.99
N LEU A 44 -10.58 9.09 9.06
CA LEU A 44 -10.27 9.73 10.34
C LEU A 44 -11.47 10.45 10.97
N SER A 45 -12.51 10.76 10.20
CA SER A 45 -13.73 11.39 10.71
C SER A 45 -14.71 10.39 11.32
N GLU A 46 -14.49 9.09 11.12
CA GLU A 46 -15.36 8.05 11.64
C GLU A 46 -14.97 7.63 13.06
N GLU A 47 -15.96 7.16 13.82
CA GLU A 47 -15.70 6.58 15.13
C GLU A 47 -15.00 5.24 14.98
N PRO A 48 -13.87 4.99 15.70
CA PRO A 48 -13.14 3.73 15.59
C PRO A 48 -13.99 2.51 15.90
N CYS A 49 -13.70 1.42 15.21
CA CYS A 49 -14.32 0.11 15.42
C CYS A 49 -15.83 0.08 15.14
N THR A 50 -16.26 0.88 14.15
CA THR A 50 -17.64 0.87 13.65
C THR A 50 -17.67 0.31 12.24
N ALA A 51 -18.87 -0.02 11.75
CA ALA A 51 -19.05 -0.48 10.38
C ALA A 51 -18.61 0.60 9.37
N ASN A 52 -18.87 1.88 9.68
CA ASN A 52 -18.46 2.98 8.80
C ASN A 52 -16.93 3.13 8.77
N ASP A 53 -16.27 3.01 9.92
CA ASP A 53 -14.81 3.02 10.02
C ASP A 53 -14.20 1.92 9.14
N PHE A 54 -14.73 0.72 9.24
CA PHE A 54 -14.27 -0.42 8.44
C PHE A 54 -14.48 -0.16 6.93
N LYS A 55 -15.65 0.35 6.57
CA LYS A 55 -15.97 0.67 5.17
C LYS A 55 -15.02 1.73 4.61
N GLU A 56 -14.75 2.79 5.38
CA GLU A 56 -13.84 3.86 4.96
C GLU A 56 -12.39 3.36 4.86
N LEU A 57 -11.99 2.43 5.72
CA LEU A 57 -10.68 1.77 5.58
C LEU A 57 -10.58 1.01 4.26
N CYS A 58 -11.63 0.27 3.91
CA CYS A 58 -11.66 -0.47 2.64
C CYS A 58 -11.63 0.47 1.43
N ASP A 59 -12.34 1.61 1.50
CA ASP A 59 -12.32 2.62 0.44
C ASP A 59 -10.91 3.20 0.25
N LEU A 60 -10.20 3.45 1.35
CA LEU A 60 -8.82 3.94 1.28
C LEU A 60 -7.90 2.92 0.62
N ILE A 61 -8.01 1.65 0.98
CA ILE A 61 -7.23 0.58 0.35
C ILE A 61 -7.55 0.51 -1.14
N TRP A 62 -8.82 0.60 -1.50
CA TRP A 62 -9.29 0.57 -2.89
C TRP A 62 -8.58 1.64 -3.73
N VAL A 63 -8.63 2.90 -3.29
CA VAL A 63 -8.02 4.00 -4.06
C VAL A 63 -6.49 3.92 -4.08
N CYS A 64 -5.87 3.37 -3.02
CA CYS A 64 -4.42 3.13 -3.01
C CYS A 64 -4.03 2.12 -4.10
N VAL A 65 -4.79 1.03 -4.26
CA VAL A 65 -4.53 0.03 -5.30
C VAL A 65 -4.78 0.62 -6.70
N GLN A 66 -5.82 1.45 -6.85
CA GLN A 66 -6.06 2.16 -8.12
C GLN A 66 -4.90 3.08 -8.48
N TYR A 67 -4.37 3.80 -7.50
CA TYR A 67 -3.19 4.63 -7.70
C TYR A 67 -1.99 3.80 -8.16
N ALA A 68 -1.75 2.67 -7.50
CA ALA A 68 -0.67 1.75 -7.89
C ALA A 68 -0.82 1.30 -9.35
N ASN A 69 -2.03 0.97 -9.79
CA ASN A 69 -2.30 0.58 -11.17
C ASN A 69 -2.04 1.74 -12.14
N ALA A 70 -2.42 2.96 -11.77
CA ALA A 70 -2.18 4.13 -12.60
C ALA A 70 -0.68 4.43 -12.76
N CYS A 71 0.13 4.06 -11.78
CA CYS A 71 1.59 4.22 -11.80
C CYS A 71 2.34 3.00 -12.36
N GLY A 72 1.65 1.88 -12.55
CA GLY A 72 2.27 0.63 -12.99
C GLY A 72 3.05 -0.09 -11.89
N TYR A 73 2.71 0.13 -10.63
CA TYR A 73 3.36 -0.52 -9.49
C TYR A 73 2.79 -1.92 -9.26
N ASP A 74 3.67 -2.88 -8.96
CA ASP A 74 3.28 -4.23 -8.53
C ASP A 74 3.18 -4.24 -7.00
N ILE A 75 1.97 -4.16 -6.48
CA ILE A 75 1.71 -4.08 -5.03
C ILE A 75 2.21 -5.33 -4.31
N GLU A 76 2.01 -6.52 -4.88
CA GLU A 76 2.45 -7.76 -4.23
C GLU A 76 3.98 -7.77 -4.07
N ALA A 77 4.70 -7.40 -5.10
CA ALA A 77 6.17 -7.31 -5.04
C ALA A 77 6.61 -6.27 -3.99
N GLY A 78 5.93 -5.13 -3.94
CA GLY A 78 6.21 -4.09 -2.95
C GLY A 78 5.95 -4.57 -1.52
N MET A 79 4.83 -5.25 -1.29
CA MET A 79 4.50 -5.79 0.03
C MET A 79 5.49 -6.88 0.45
N ASN A 80 5.95 -7.71 -0.48
CA ASN A 80 6.99 -8.72 -0.19
C ASN A 80 8.30 -8.06 0.26
N GLU A 81 8.67 -6.93 -0.34
CA GLU A 81 9.84 -6.17 0.12
C GLU A 81 9.64 -5.60 1.52
N LEU A 82 8.43 -5.10 1.82
CA LEU A 82 8.13 -4.61 3.17
C LEU A 82 8.14 -5.73 4.20
N VAL A 83 7.66 -6.93 3.86
CA VAL A 83 7.71 -8.09 4.75
C VAL A 83 9.15 -8.39 5.13
N LYS A 84 10.08 -8.35 4.16
CA LYS A 84 11.50 -8.55 4.44
C LYS A 84 12.06 -7.48 5.36
N GLU A 85 11.73 -6.20 5.10
CA GLU A 85 12.17 -5.08 5.93
C GLU A 85 11.66 -5.21 7.37
N TYR A 86 10.35 -5.42 7.54
CA TYR A 86 9.74 -5.55 8.86
C TYR A 86 10.21 -6.82 9.59
N SER A 87 10.40 -7.92 8.86
CA SER A 87 10.96 -9.15 9.45
C SER A 87 12.36 -8.93 10.00
N SER A 88 13.17 -8.10 9.33
CA SER A 88 14.51 -7.78 9.80
C SER A 88 14.52 -6.90 11.05
N LYS A 89 13.39 -6.27 11.40
CA LYS A 89 13.23 -5.56 12.67
C LYS A 89 12.90 -6.52 13.81
N LEU A 90 12.32 -7.69 13.50
CA LEU A 90 11.86 -8.66 14.50
C LEU A 90 12.88 -9.76 14.76
N TRP A 91 13.59 -10.21 13.72
CA TRP A 91 14.43 -11.41 13.77
C TRP A 91 15.85 -11.11 13.28
N ASP A 92 16.83 -11.74 13.92
CA ASP A 92 18.20 -11.71 13.45
C ASP A 92 18.43 -12.76 12.34
N ASP A 93 19.65 -12.85 11.81
CA ASP A 93 19.98 -13.77 10.72
C ASP A 93 19.89 -15.25 11.15
N LYS A 94 19.89 -15.53 12.46
CA LYS A 94 19.76 -16.86 13.03
C LYS A 94 18.33 -17.22 13.42
N GLY A 95 17.37 -16.31 13.16
CA GLY A 95 15.98 -16.53 13.49
C GLY A 95 15.63 -16.26 14.95
N ASN A 96 16.51 -15.61 15.71
CA ASN A 96 16.23 -15.22 17.09
C ASN A 96 15.47 -13.88 17.12
N PHE A 97 14.48 -13.80 18.00
CA PHE A 97 13.72 -12.57 18.22
C PHE A 97 14.60 -11.48 18.82
N CYS A 98 14.69 -10.34 18.15
CA CYS A 98 15.56 -9.25 18.57
C CYS A 98 14.89 -7.88 18.46
N ALA A 99 13.56 -7.84 18.47
CA ALA A 99 12.81 -6.60 18.31
C ALA A 99 13.06 -5.60 19.45
N THR A 100 13.15 -4.32 19.08
CA THR A 100 13.20 -3.21 20.04
C THR A 100 12.07 -2.24 19.72
N TYR A 101 11.54 -1.60 20.77
CA TYR A 101 10.36 -0.75 20.64
C TYR A 101 10.60 0.62 21.27
N ARG A 102 9.97 1.62 20.65
CA ARG A 102 9.87 2.95 21.25
C ARG A 102 8.83 2.92 22.37
N GLU A 103 8.85 3.89 23.28
CA GLU A 103 7.93 3.94 24.42
C GLU A 103 6.45 3.86 24.01
N ASP A 104 6.09 4.41 22.85
CA ASP A 104 4.72 4.37 22.34
C ASP A 104 4.36 3.05 21.64
N GLY A 105 5.26 2.06 21.65
CA GLY A 105 5.05 0.75 21.03
C GLY A 105 5.51 0.64 19.59
N LYS A 106 6.08 1.68 19.02
CA LYS A 106 6.58 1.61 17.64
C LYS A 106 7.80 0.70 17.55
N LEU A 107 7.74 -0.25 16.60
CA LEU A 107 8.87 -1.14 16.30
C LEU A 107 10.01 -0.34 15.67
N LEU A 108 11.21 -0.46 16.24
CA LEU A 108 12.38 0.28 15.80
C LEU A 108 13.29 -0.59 14.92
N LYS A 109 14.18 0.09 14.19
CA LYS A 109 15.25 -0.55 13.43
C LYS A 109 16.30 -1.04 14.43
N GLY A 110 16.64 -2.31 14.38
CA GLY A 110 17.67 -2.89 15.22
C GLY A 110 19.00 -3.08 14.45
N ALA A 111 19.94 -3.78 15.10
CA ALA A 111 21.25 -4.04 14.52
C ALA A 111 21.21 -4.88 13.24
N HIS A 112 20.15 -5.68 13.06
CA HIS A 112 19.98 -6.58 11.92
C HIS A 112 19.02 -6.03 10.87
N PHE A 113 18.69 -4.75 10.95
CA PHE A 113 17.77 -4.11 10.02
C PHE A 113 18.27 -4.18 8.58
N LYS A 114 17.35 -4.57 7.68
CA LYS A 114 17.59 -4.61 6.24
C LYS A 114 16.50 -3.79 5.54
N LYS A 115 16.92 -2.70 4.91
CA LYS A 115 16.01 -1.81 4.23
C LYS A 115 15.41 -2.48 2.97
N ALA A 116 14.11 -2.29 2.74
CA ALA A 116 13.46 -2.71 1.51
C ALA A 116 14.10 -2.02 0.30
N ASN A 117 14.23 -2.75 -0.80
CA ASN A 117 14.80 -2.22 -2.04
C ASN A 117 13.70 -2.03 -3.08
N PHE A 118 13.05 -0.86 -3.06
CA PHE A 118 12.02 -0.51 -4.04
C PHE A 118 12.61 -0.07 -5.39
N GLU A 119 13.87 0.36 -5.43
CA GLU A 119 14.52 0.75 -6.67
C GLU A 119 14.54 -0.40 -7.70
N LYS A 120 14.81 -1.62 -7.24
CA LYS A 120 14.83 -2.79 -8.12
C LYS A 120 13.45 -3.10 -8.73
N LEU A 121 12.38 -2.71 -8.04
CA LEU A 121 11.01 -2.94 -8.50
C LEU A 121 10.59 -1.93 -9.58
N MET A 122 11.31 -0.82 -9.70
CA MET A 122 11.06 0.23 -10.69
C MET A 122 11.78 0.00 -12.01
N LYS A 123 12.69 -0.97 -12.07
CA LYS A 123 13.56 -1.20 -13.24
C LYS A 123 12.94 -2.10 -14.32
N SER A 124 11.83 -2.71 -14.08
CA SER A 124 11.10 -3.46 -15.10
C SER A 124 10.45 -2.47 -16.04
N GLY A 125 11.16 -2.17 -17.09
CA GLY A 125 10.70 -1.21 -18.08
C GLY A 125 9.49 -1.65 -18.86
#